data_57c0caf43cfabbf9207418f84d2bd6c9
#
_entry.id   57c0caf43cfabbf9207418f84d2bd6c9
#
_cell.length_a   1.000
_cell.length_b   1.000
_cell.length_c   1.000
_cell.angle_alpha   90.00
_cell.angle_beta   90.00
_cell.angle_gamma   90.00
#
_symmetry.space_group_name_H-M   'P 1'
#
loop_
_entity.id
_entity.type
_entity.pdbx_description
1 polymer ?
#
loop_
_entity_poly.entity_id
_entity_poly.type
_entity_poly.pdbx_seq_one_letter_code
_entity_poly.pdbx_strand_id
1 'polypeptide(L)'
;MAKDLVKAEKRIDWKESLTMGGRHWYDTLDLPGGKTAMIVHGDQFRGGAFGLPYYAIAKRAQGWNLSVQPFDFLLYGHWHTPARLVLSDGAHTVWGNASIESSNRYAQEWLAASGTPAQWAIFFGKDGPTAEYLVRLDGHNRKTP
;
A
#
# COMPACT_ATOMS: atom_id res chain seq x y z
N MET A 1 -17.46 13.85 1.97
CA MET A 1 -17.77 13.05 3.20
C MET A 1 -16.52 12.61 3.97
N ALA A 2 -15.61 11.81 3.46
CA ALA A 2 -14.40 11.45 4.22
C ALA A 2 -13.49 12.66 4.55
N LYS A 3 -13.27 13.56 3.60
CA LYS A 3 -12.48 14.80 3.81
C LYS A 3 -13.08 15.72 4.88
N ASP A 4 -14.39 15.75 5.02
CA ASP A 4 -15.06 16.60 5.99
C ASP A 4 -14.95 16.05 7.41
N LEU A 5 -14.98 14.74 7.57
CA LEU A 5 -14.77 14.07 8.85
C LEU A 5 -13.32 14.25 9.33
N VAL A 6 -12.34 14.15 8.43
CA VAL A 6 -10.93 14.33 8.76
C VAL A 6 -10.62 15.77 9.15
N LYS A 7 -11.23 16.77 8.49
CA LYS A 7 -11.08 18.19 8.86
C LYS A 7 -11.65 18.52 10.24
N ALA A 8 -12.67 17.79 10.69
CA ALA A 8 -13.26 17.97 12.02
C ALA A 8 -12.39 17.39 13.15
N GLU A 9 -11.54 16.41 12.86
CA GLU A 9 -10.66 15.75 13.83
C GLU A 9 -9.22 16.29 13.70
N LYS A 10 -8.85 17.17 14.61
CA LYS A 10 -7.55 17.86 14.62
C LYS A 10 -6.34 16.93 14.82
N ARG A 11 -6.55 15.69 15.27
CA ARG A 11 -5.50 14.70 15.48
C ARG A 11 -5.19 13.89 14.22
N ILE A 12 -5.98 14.08 13.15
CA ILE A 12 -5.79 13.40 11.88
C ILE A 12 -5.18 14.40 10.90
N ASP A 13 -3.97 14.14 10.46
CA ASP A 13 -3.34 14.87 9.36
C ASP A 13 -3.71 14.19 8.04
N TRP A 14 -4.46 14.92 7.21
CA TRP A 14 -4.86 14.46 5.90
C TRP A 14 -3.90 15.02 4.85
N LYS A 15 -3.02 14.17 4.37
CA LYS A 15 -2.16 14.50 3.24
C LYS A 15 -2.91 14.19 1.94
N GLU A 16 -3.23 15.21 1.19
CA GLU A 16 -3.80 15.03 -0.15
C GLU A 16 -2.70 14.62 -1.11
N SER A 17 -2.74 13.37 -1.57
CA SER A 17 -1.77 12.89 -2.56
C SER A 17 -1.97 13.63 -3.88
N LEU A 18 -0.91 14.24 -4.36
CA LEU A 18 -0.86 14.93 -5.65
C LEU A 18 -0.77 13.97 -6.85
N THR A 19 -0.77 12.67 -6.61
CA THR A 19 -0.62 11.66 -7.67
C THR A 19 -1.83 11.55 -8.60
N MET A 20 -2.99 12.04 -8.17
CA MET A 20 -4.24 11.95 -8.95
C MET A 20 -4.39 12.96 -10.08
N GLY A 21 -3.45 13.87 -10.28
CA GLY A 21 -3.56 14.87 -11.35
C GLY A 21 -2.24 15.53 -11.72
N GLY A 22 -1.14 15.08 -11.17
CA GLY A 22 0.13 15.76 -11.28
C GLY A 22 1.27 14.86 -11.76
N ARG A 23 2.39 15.48 -11.88
CA ARG A 23 3.64 15.00 -12.48
C ARG A 23 4.42 13.98 -11.63
N HIS A 24 3.88 13.58 -10.48
CA HIS A 24 4.57 12.70 -9.55
C HIS A 24 3.92 11.31 -9.55
N TRP A 25 4.70 10.31 -9.86
CA TRP A 25 4.31 8.90 -9.86
C TRP A 25 4.46 8.23 -8.47
N TYR A 26 4.96 8.98 -7.47
CA TYR A 26 5.10 8.57 -6.07
C TYR A 26 4.78 9.74 -5.13
N ASP A 27 4.54 9.41 -3.89
CA ASP A 27 4.45 10.34 -2.77
C ASP A 27 5.31 9.84 -1.60
N THR A 28 5.55 10.67 -0.61
CA THR A 28 6.30 10.29 0.59
C THR A 28 5.58 10.72 1.85
N LEU A 29 5.73 9.90 2.87
CA LEU A 29 5.18 10.14 4.19
C LEU A 29 6.33 10.13 5.21
N ASP A 30 6.48 11.24 5.94
CA ASP A 30 7.38 11.31 7.06
C ASP A 30 6.80 10.56 8.25
N LEU A 31 7.61 9.70 8.84
CA LEU A 31 7.24 8.84 9.95
C LEU A 31 8.06 9.16 11.20
N PRO A 32 7.59 8.73 12.40
CA PRO A 32 8.36 8.90 13.62
C PRO A 32 9.78 8.36 13.51
N GLY A 33 10.71 8.99 14.23
CA GLY A 33 12.13 8.57 14.25
C GLY A 33 12.92 8.96 13.01
N GLY A 34 12.43 9.89 12.20
CA GLY A 34 13.08 10.32 10.96
C GLY A 34 13.00 9.27 9.84
N LYS A 35 12.07 8.36 9.95
CA LYS A 35 11.78 7.35 8.93
C LYS A 35 10.92 7.92 7.80
N THR A 36 11.03 7.33 6.62
CA THR A 36 10.25 7.75 5.45
C THR A 36 9.59 6.55 4.79
N ALA A 37 8.31 6.68 4.46
CA ALA A 37 7.64 5.73 3.58
C ALA A 37 7.45 6.35 2.19
N MET A 38 7.81 5.59 1.15
CA MET A 38 7.46 5.90 -0.24
C MET A 38 6.12 5.23 -0.56
N ILE A 39 5.24 5.95 -1.23
CA ILE A 39 3.92 5.48 -1.64
C ILE A 39 3.85 5.50 -3.16
N VAL A 40 3.49 4.38 -3.76
CA VAL A 40 3.32 4.27 -5.22
C VAL A 40 2.00 3.59 -5.54
N HIS A 41 1.50 3.78 -6.76
CA HIS A 41 0.29 3.07 -7.18
C HIS A 41 0.54 1.54 -7.29
N GLY A 42 1.66 1.12 -7.89
CA GLY A 42 2.02 -0.28 -8.02
C GLY A 42 1.93 -0.85 -9.45
N ASP A 43 1.40 -0.09 -10.40
CA ASP A 43 1.38 -0.44 -11.84
C ASP A 43 2.79 -0.47 -12.47
N GLN A 44 3.76 0.13 -11.80
CA GLN A 44 5.16 0.09 -12.18
C GLN A 44 5.82 -1.29 -12.03
N PHE A 45 5.23 -2.16 -11.21
CA PHE A 45 5.72 -3.52 -11.02
C PHE A 45 5.23 -4.42 -12.14
N ARG A 46 6.06 -4.64 -13.13
CA ARG A 46 5.75 -5.47 -14.30
C ARG A 46 6.38 -6.85 -14.17
N GLY A 47 5.66 -7.84 -14.67
CA GLY A 47 6.15 -9.21 -14.78
C GLY A 47 5.87 -10.04 -13.53
N GLY A 48 4.99 -10.99 -13.70
CA GLY A 48 4.61 -12.01 -12.75
C GLY A 48 3.52 -12.84 -13.41
N ALA A 49 3.87 -14.00 -13.91
CA ALA A 49 2.90 -14.87 -14.59
C ALA A 49 1.85 -15.44 -13.63
N PHE A 50 2.17 -15.46 -12.33
CA PHE A 50 1.33 -16.07 -11.31
C PHE A 50 1.43 -15.28 -9.99
N GLY A 51 0.54 -14.31 -9.77
CA GLY A 51 0.47 -13.57 -8.51
C GLY A 51 1.34 -12.31 -8.46
N LEU A 52 1.75 -11.92 -7.25
CA LEU A 52 2.52 -10.70 -7.01
C LEU A 52 3.92 -10.78 -7.64
N PRO A 53 4.38 -9.72 -8.32
CA PRO A 53 5.69 -9.69 -8.95
C PRO A 53 6.80 -9.38 -7.93
N TYR A 54 7.05 -10.27 -6.98
CA TYR A 54 8.00 -10.07 -5.87
C TYR A 54 9.37 -9.58 -6.30
N TYR A 55 9.92 -10.18 -7.36
CA TYR A 55 11.22 -9.77 -7.88
C TYR A 55 11.21 -8.33 -8.42
N ALA A 56 10.16 -7.98 -9.15
CA ALA A 56 10.02 -6.62 -9.69
C ALA A 56 9.84 -5.58 -8.56
N ILE A 57 9.10 -5.93 -7.51
CA ILE A 57 8.93 -5.09 -6.32
C ILE A 57 10.28 -4.86 -5.66
N ALA A 58 11.03 -5.93 -5.35
CA ALA A 58 12.33 -5.83 -4.69
C ALA A 58 13.34 -5.02 -5.53
N LYS A 59 13.44 -5.33 -6.83
CA LYS A 59 14.32 -4.61 -7.75
C LYS A 59 13.99 -3.13 -7.86
N ARG A 60 12.70 -2.79 -7.95
CA ARG A 60 12.26 -1.40 -8.04
C ARG A 60 12.48 -0.65 -6.72
N ALA A 61 12.15 -1.24 -5.58
CA ALA A 61 12.37 -0.63 -4.28
C ALA A 61 13.85 -0.27 -4.08
N GLN A 62 14.76 -1.20 -4.33
CA GLN A 62 16.21 -0.93 -4.25
C GLN A 62 16.66 0.14 -5.25
N GLY A 63 16.20 0.06 -6.51
CA GLY A 63 16.53 1.04 -7.53
C GLY A 63 16.04 2.45 -7.17
N TRP A 64 14.81 2.59 -6.70
CA TRP A 64 14.24 3.89 -6.32
C TRP A 64 14.89 4.48 -5.08
N ASN A 65 15.24 3.64 -4.10
CA ASN A 65 15.96 4.09 -2.91
C ASN A 65 17.31 4.74 -3.28
N LEU A 66 18.00 4.21 -4.29
CA LEU A 66 19.28 4.72 -4.75
C LEU A 66 19.18 5.90 -5.72
N SER A 67 18.17 5.90 -6.59
CA SER A 67 18.12 6.82 -7.75
C SER A 67 17.07 7.92 -7.66
N VAL A 68 16.08 7.78 -6.79
CA VAL A 68 14.99 8.75 -6.64
C VAL A 68 15.13 9.48 -5.31
N GLN A 69 14.91 8.78 -4.22
CA GLN A 69 15.18 9.28 -2.87
C GLN A 69 15.26 8.12 -1.88
N PRO A 70 16.03 8.27 -0.79
CA PRO A 70 16.05 7.29 0.29
C PRO A 70 14.69 7.16 0.97
N PHE A 71 14.32 5.93 1.32
CA PHE A 71 13.13 5.62 2.13
C PHE A 71 13.37 4.33 2.93
N ASP A 72 12.63 4.14 4.00
CA ASP A 72 12.71 2.94 4.85
C ASP A 72 11.61 1.93 4.50
N PHE A 73 10.45 2.43 4.04
CA PHE A 73 9.26 1.63 3.80
C PHE A 73 8.67 1.92 2.42
N LEU A 74 8.03 0.93 1.83
CA LEU A 74 7.32 1.08 0.56
C LEU A 74 5.86 0.61 0.71
N LEU A 75 4.93 1.46 0.34
CA LEU A 75 3.50 1.18 0.32
C LEU A 75 3.02 1.18 -1.14
N TYR A 76 2.25 0.17 -1.52
CA TYR A 76 1.68 0.10 -2.88
C TYR A 76 0.27 -0.51 -2.90
N GLY A 77 -0.47 -0.24 -3.97
CA GLY A 77 -1.79 -0.80 -4.27
C GLY A 77 -1.80 -1.61 -5.56
N HIS A 78 -2.78 -1.38 -6.42
CA HIS A 78 -2.98 -1.91 -7.77
C HIS A 78 -3.26 -3.42 -7.86
N TRP A 79 -2.50 -4.24 -7.17
CA TRP A 79 -2.55 -5.71 -7.30
C TRP A 79 -3.72 -6.37 -6.56
N HIS A 80 -4.48 -5.60 -5.79
CA HIS A 80 -5.63 -6.05 -5.01
C HIS A 80 -5.36 -7.25 -4.09
N THR A 81 -4.09 -7.55 -3.84
CA THR A 81 -3.65 -8.64 -2.98
C THR A 81 -2.86 -8.06 -1.82
N PRO A 82 -3.27 -8.31 -0.57
CA PRO A 82 -2.51 -7.84 0.57
C PRO A 82 -1.19 -8.60 0.65
N ALA A 83 -0.12 -7.87 0.84
CA ALA A 83 1.21 -8.46 0.97
C ALA A 83 2.04 -7.71 2.01
N ARG A 84 2.91 -8.43 2.68
CA ARG A 84 3.98 -7.89 3.50
C ARG A 84 5.27 -8.59 3.14
N LEU A 85 6.24 -7.82 2.74
CA LEU A 85 7.55 -8.33 2.32
C LEU A 85 8.64 -7.64 3.13
N VAL A 86 9.61 -8.40 3.58
CA VAL A 86 10.90 -7.87 4.05
C VAL A 86 11.90 -8.17 2.95
N LEU A 87 12.52 -7.13 2.43
CA LEU A 87 13.48 -7.28 1.35
C LEU A 87 14.79 -7.87 1.86
N SER A 88 15.56 -8.46 0.96
CA SER A 88 16.81 -9.16 1.28
C SER A 88 17.93 -8.27 1.83
N ASP A 89 17.79 -6.95 1.69
CA ASP A 89 18.67 -5.98 2.35
C ASP A 89 18.44 -5.88 3.87
N GLY A 90 17.36 -6.52 4.37
CA GLY A 90 16.99 -6.51 5.78
C GLY A 90 16.50 -5.15 6.31
N ALA A 91 16.60 -4.10 5.51
CA ALA A 91 16.27 -2.74 5.90
C ALA A 91 14.86 -2.32 5.45
N HIS A 92 14.44 -2.74 4.26
CA HIS A 92 13.19 -2.30 3.69
C HIS A 92 12.04 -3.28 3.96
N THR A 93 10.95 -2.77 4.49
CA THR A 93 9.67 -3.48 4.54
C THR A 93 8.69 -2.86 3.54
N VAL A 94 7.98 -3.73 2.85
CA VAL A 94 7.03 -3.34 1.79
C VAL A 94 5.66 -3.89 2.13
N TRP A 95 4.64 -3.03 2.06
CA TRP A 95 3.24 -3.44 2.20
C TRP A 95 2.48 -3.17 0.91
N GLY A 96 1.86 -4.23 0.39
CA GLY A 96 0.86 -4.14 -0.66
C GLY A 96 -0.53 -4.09 -0.05
N ASN A 97 -1.33 -3.10 -0.46
CA ASN A 97 -2.69 -2.99 0.02
C ASN A 97 -3.65 -3.71 -0.92
N ALA A 98 -4.69 -4.32 -0.35
CA ALA A 98 -5.75 -4.94 -1.13
C ALA A 98 -6.78 -3.88 -1.57
N SER A 99 -7.73 -4.31 -2.41
CA SER A 99 -8.89 -3.50 -2.73
C SER A 99 -9.81 -3.39 -1.51
N ILE A 100 -10.57 -2.31 -1.44
CA ILE A 100 -11.72 -2.18 -0.53
C ILE A 100 -12.96 -2.90 -1.08
N GLU A 101 -12.93 -3.30 -2.34
CA GLU A 101 -14.02 -3.91 -3.08
C GLU A 101 -13.79 -5.42 -3.27
N SER A 102 -14.81 -6.24 -2.99
CA SER A 102 -14.66 -7.71 -2.96
C SER A 102 -14.87 -8.40 -4.30
N SER A 103 -15.60 -7.79 -5.24
CA SER A 103 -15.95 -8.46 -6.48
C SER A 103 -16.19 -7.43 -7.58
N ASN A 104 -15.12 -7.03 -8.19
CA ASN A 104 -15.18 -6.22 -9.39
C ASN A 104 -15.16 -7.15 -10.61
N ARG A 105 -16.19 -7.06 -11.46
CA ARG A 105 -16.29 -7.83 -12.70
C ARG A 105 -15.05 -7.66 -13.58
N TYR A 106 -14.50 -6.46 -13.64
CA TYR A 106 -13.25 -6.17 -14.34
C TYR A 106 -12.07 -6.98 -13.82
N ALA A 107 -11.90 -7.05 -12.48
CA ALA A 107 -10.83 -7.83 -11.87
C ALA A 107 -11.00 -9.33 -12.13
N GLN A 108 -12.22 -9.84 -12.13
CA GLN A 108 -12.52 -11.24 -12.43
C GLN A 108 -12.30 -11.59 -13.91
N GLU A 109 -12.80 -10.77 -14.83
CA GLU A 109 -12.73 -11.04 -16.26
C GLU A 109 -11.32 -10.82 -16.84
N TRP A 110 -10.63 -9.77 -16.40
CA TRP A 110 -9.37 -9.33 -17.02
C TRP A 110 -8.12 -9.68 -16.23
N LEU A 111 -8.21 -9.78 -14.91
CA LEU A 111 -7.07 -10.05 -14.05
C LEU A 111 -7.11 -11.44 -13.44
N ALA A 112 -8.19 -12.20 -13.63
CA ALA A 112 -8.44 -13.48 -12.96
C ALA A 112 -8.18 -13.40 -11.43
N ALA A 113 -8.39 -12.21 -10.85
CA ALA A 113 -8.12 -11.90 -9.46
C ALA A 113 -9.44 -11.77 -8.70
N SER A 114 -9.62 -12.62 -7.70
CA SER A 114 -10.63 -12.45 -6.66
C SER A 114 -9.90 -12.25 -5.34
N GLY A 115 -9.63 -11.00 -4.99
CA GLY A 115 -8.98 -10.67 -3.72
C GLY A 115 -10.00 -10.55 -2.59
N THR A 116 -9.65 -10.99 -1.39
CA THR A 116 -10.40 -10.62 -0.19
C THR A 116 -10.20 -9.14 0.07
N PRO A 117 -11.28 -8.35 0.19
CA PRO A 117 -11.14 -6.92 0.49
C PRO A 117 -10.51 -6.75 1.87
N ALA A 118 -9.42 -6.02 1.91
CA ALA A 118 -8.68 -5.79 3.13
C ALA A 118 -7.82 -4.53 3.03
N GLN A 119 -7.52 -3.95 4.19
CA GLN A 119 -6.64 -2.80 4.29
C GLN A 119 -5.63 -3.01 5.41
N TRP A 120 -4.42 -2.54 5.23
CA TRP A 120 -3.42 -2.52 6.28
C TRP A 120 -3.64 -1.33 7.22
N ALA A 121 -3.64 -1.58 8.52
CA ALA A 121 -3.48 -0.58 9.57
C ALA A 121 -2.10 -0.80 10.20
N ILE A 122 -1.20 0.17 10.03
CA ILE A 122 0.18 0.06 10.48
C ILE A 122 0.46 1.17 11.47
N PHE A 123 0.97 0.81 12.63
CA PHE A 123 1.33 1.74 13.69
C PHE A 123 2.84 1.87 13.74
N PHE A 124 3.34 3.10 13.65
CA PHE A 124 4.76 3.39 13.63
C PHE A 124 5.19 4.04 14.94
N GLY A 125 6.23 3.49 15.55
CA GLY A 125 7.02 4.15 16.58
C GLY A 125 8.31 4.73 16.01
N LYS A 126 9.14 5.31 16.86
CA LYS A 126 10.42 5.93 16.46
C LYS A 126 11.42 4.93 15.81
N ASP A 127 11.31 3.66 16.15
CA ASP A 127 12.22 2.62 15.67
C ASP A 127 11.65 1.83 14.48
N GLY A 128 10.42 2.15 14.05
CA GLY A 128 9.73 1.49 12.94
C GLY A 128 8.34 0.98 13.30
N PRO A 129 7.79 0.01 12.56
CA PRO A 129 6.46 -0.54 12.80
C PRO A 129 6.39 -1.22 14.16
N THR A 130 5.40 -0.84 14.98
CA THR A 130 5.15 -1.42 16.30
C THR A 130 3.99 -2.39 16.32
N ALA A 131 3.04 -2.20 15.42
CA ALA A 131 1.92 -3.13 15.23
C ALA A 131 1.42 -3.04 13.78
N GLU A 132 0.96 -4.16 13.27
CA GLU A 132 0.45 -4.30 11.91
C GLU A 132 -0.81 -5.17 11.94
N TYR A 133 -1.90 -4.68 11.36
CA TYR A 133 -3.16 -5.41 11.28
C TYR A 133 -3.65 -5.42 9.83
N LEU A 134 -3.95 -6.60 9.33
CA LEU A 134 -4.70 -6.74 8.09
C LEU A 134 -6.21 -6.74 8.44
N VAL A 135 -6.84 -5.60 8.23
CA VAL A 135 -8.27 -5.40 8.48
C VAL A 135 -9.05 -5.95 7.30
N ARG A 136 -9.74 -7.06 7.50
CA ARG A 136 -10.60 -7.68 6.48
C ARG A 136 -11.94 -6.96 6.43
N LEU A 137 -12.43 -6.69 5.23
CA LEU A 137 -13.65 -5.93 4.98
C LEU A 137 -14.81 -6.82 4.49
N ASP A 138 -14.57 -8.12 4.32
CA ASP A 138 -15.56 -9.10 3.87
C ASP A 138 -16.58 -9.51 4.95
N GLY A 139 -16.30 -9.19 6.21
CA GLY A 139 -17.16 -9.55 7.35
C GLY A 139 -18.51 -8.82 7.40
N HIS A 140 -18.67 -7.70 6.69
CA HIS A 140 -19.90 -6.92 6.70
C HIS A 140 -20.94 -7.35 5.66
N ASN A 141 -20.59 -8.23 4.72
CA ASN A 141 -21.48 -8.68 3.64
C ASN A 141 -21.97 -10.13 3.79
N ARG A 142 -21.73 -10.77 4.90
CA ARG A 142 -22.39 -12.04 5.17
C ARG A 142 -23.87 -11.74 5.45
N LYS A 143 -24.68 -11.83 4.41
CA LYS A 143 -26.12 -12.08 4.62
C LYS A 143 -26.17 -13.38 5.42
N THR A 144 -26.54 -13.27 6.67
CA THR A 144 -26.97 -14.42 7.47
C THR A 144 -28.03 -15.16 6.67
N PRO A 145 -27.95 -16.49 6.54
CA PRO A 145 -28.96 -17.26 5.84
C PRO A 145 -30.34 -17.10 6.46
#